data_d247ccf3ec7e0b219f2bdc90b761ad27
#
_entry.id   d247ccf3ec7e0b219f2bdc90b761ad27
#
_cell.length_a   1.000
_cell.length_b   1.000
_cell.length_c   1.000
_cell.angle_alpha   90.00
_cell.angle_beta   90.00
_cell.angle_gamma   90.00
#
_symmetry.space_group_name_H-M   'P 1'
#
loop_
_entity.id
_entity.type
_entity.pdbx_description
1 polymer ?
#
loop_
_entity_poly.entity_id
_entity_poly.type
_entity_poly.pdbx_seq_one_letter_code
_entity_poly.pdbx_strand_id
1 'polypeptide(L)'
;MEVHPSVPVATGLELIAYAKANPNKLNMASPESGTGPHMASEPGVRMIHVPYRGSGLMLNDLLSGQVQFAFDALASSIGHIRAGTLRALGVGNATRVEALPDVPAVAEFLPGYEASGWIGLGAPTNTASGIIDKLNREINAGLADPRIRARIADLGNTPLALSPTEYGKLLAEETNKWAKVVRAANVKPH
;
A
#
# COMPACT_ATOMS: atom_id res chain seq x y z
N MET A 1 -6.20 -0.82 -1.65
CA MET A 1 -6.93 -1.25 -2.85
C MET A 1 -8.23 -0.47 -2.92
N GLU A 2 -8.39 0.34 -3.94
CA GLU A 2 -9.49 1.31 -4.05
C GLU A 2 -9.93 1.53 -5.49
N VAL A 3 -11.18 1.93 -5.68
CA VAL A 3 -11.77 2.20 -6.99
C VAL A 3 -12.49 3.55 -7.02
N HIS A 4 -12.57 4.13 -8.22
CA HIS A 4 -13.48 5.23 -8.50
C HIS A 4 -14.93 4.73 -8.39
N PRO A 5 -15.87 5.52 -7.81
CA PRO A 5 -17.27 5.10 -7.61
C PRO A 5 -18.04 4.71 -8.89
N SER A 6 -17.57 5.11 -10.07
CA SER A 6 -18.17 4.69 -11.34
C SER A 6 -18.00 3.20 -11.66
N VAL A 7 -17.05 2.52 -10.99
CA VAL A 7 -16.89 1.06 -11.12
C VAL A 7 -18.01 0.40 -10.30
N PRO A 8 -18.88 -0.44 -10.92
CA PRO A 8 -20.05 -0.99 -10.25
C PRO A 8 -19.70 -2.22 -9.40
N VAL A 9 -18.76 -2.05 -8.44
CA VAL A 9 -18.31 -3.11 -7.51
C VAL A 9 -18.26 -2.57 -6.10
N ALA A 10 -18.58 -3.40 -5.12
CA ALA A 10 -18.54 -3.07 -3.69
C ALA A 10 -17.47 -3.86 -2.92
N THR A 11 -16.95 -4.94 -3.49
CA THR A 11 -15.99 -5.84 -2.85
C THR A 11 -14.81 -6.17 -3.77
N GLY A 12 -13.71 -6.66 -3.18
CA GLY A 12 -12.55 -7.12 -3.95
C GLY A 12 -12.88 -8.32 -4.85
N LEU A 13 -13.73 -9.23 -4.39
CA LEU A 13 -14.19 -10.36 -5.22
C LEU A 13 -15.02 -9.93 -6.42
N GLU A 14 -15.90 -8.94 -6.23
CA GLU A 14 -16.67 -8.35 -7.34
C GLU A 14 -15.76 -7.63 -8.34
N LEU A 15 -14.69 -6.95 -7.86
CA LEU A 15 -13.70 -6.35 -8.75
C LEU A 15 -13.01 -7.40 -9.63
N ILE A 16 -12.58 -8.52 -9.03
CA ILE A 16 -11.97 -9.63 -9.75
C ILE A 16 -12.95 -10.19 -10.80
N ALA A 17 -14.20 -10.43 -10.41
CA ALA A 17 -15.22 -10.92 -11.32
C ALA A 17 -15.50 -9.93 -12.46
N TYR A 18 -15.61 -8.64 -12.14
CA TYR A 18 -15.81 -7.57 -13.11
C TYR A 18 -14.65 -7.47 -14.10
N ALA A 19 -13.41 -7.51 -13.62
CA ALA A 19 -12.22 -7.46 -14.46
C ALA A 19 -12.11 -8.67 -15.42
N LYS A 20 -12.49 -9.87 -14.94
CA LYS A 20 -12.57 -11.09 -15.78
C LYS A 20 -13.63 -10.98 -16.87
N ALA A 21 -14.80 -10.42 -16.54
CA ALA A 21 -15.90 -10.22 -17.49
C ALA A 21 -15.64 -9.07 -18.48
N ASN A 22 -14.76 -8.13 -18.13
CA ASN A 22 -14.47 -6.93 -18.91
C ASN A 22 -12.96 -6.75 -19.14
N PRO A 23 -12.30 -7.62 -19.90
CA PRO A 23 -10.87 -7.57 -20.11
C PRO A 23 -10.45 -6.23 -20.75
N ASN A 24 -9.39 -5.63 -20.22
CA ASN A 24 -8.80 -4.35 -20.65
C ASN A 24 -9.73 -3.13 -20.53
N LYS A 25 -10.84 -3.20 -19.80
CA LYS A 25 -11.71 -2.05 -19.54
C LYS A 25 -11.33 -1.24 -18.30
N LEU A 26 -10.56 -1.84 -17.38
CA LEU A 26 -10.06 -1.16 -16.20
C LEU A 26 -8.62 -0.71 -16.41
N ASN A 27 -8.37 0.56 -16.17
CA ASN A 27 -7.04 1.11 -16.02
C ASN A 27 -6.66 1.01 -14.54
N MET A 28 -5.61 0.23 -14.26
CA MET A 28 -5.04 0.06 -12.93
C MET A 28 -3.88 1.04 -12.76
N ALA A 29 -4.00 1.95 -11.83
CA ALA A 29 -2.95 2.90 -11.49
C ALA A 29 -2.06 2.36 -10.35
N SER A 30 -0.77 2.69 -10.41
CA SER A 30 0.14 2.50 -9.27
C SER A 30 1.06 3.71 -9.12
N PRO A 31 1.43 4.10 -7.87
CA PRO A 31 2.30 5.24 -7.63
C PRO A 31 3.76 4.98 -8.04
N GLU A 32 4.11 3.72 -8.29
CA GLU A 32 5.44 3.29 -8.74
C GLU A 32 5.33 2.02 -9.59
N SER A 33 6.32 1.79 -10.46
CA SER A 33 6.42 0.56 -11.24
C SER A 33 6.72 -0.62 -10.32
N GLY A 34 5.79 -1.58 -10.19
CA GLY A 34 6.01 -2.81 -9.43
C GLY A 34 5.06 -3.06 -8.26
N THR A 35 4.28 -2.06 -7.81
CA THR A 35 3.34 -2.23 -6.68
C THR A 35 1.99 -2.86 -7.07
N GLY A 36 1.64 -2.85 -8.37
CA GLY A 36 0.39 -3.38 -8.90
C GLY A 36 0.37 -4.81 -9.49
N PRO A 37 1.49 -5.56 -9.61
CA PRO A 37 1.52 -6.79 -10.43
C PRO A 37 0.69 -7.95 -9.89
N HIS A 38 0.43 -8.01 -8.57
CA HIS A 38 -0.18 -9.21 -7.96
C HIS A 38 -1.62 -9.46 -8.38
N MET A 39 -2.45 -8.41 -8.50
CA MET A 39 -3.82 -8.61 -9.01
C MET A 39 -3.88 -8.83 -10.53
N ALA A 40 -2.92 -8.27 -11.27
CA ALA A 40 -2.81 -8.55 -12.70
C ALA A 40 -2.32 -9.97 -13.02
N SER A 41 -1.75 -10.68 -12.03
CA SER A 41 -1.34 -12.08 -12.16
C SER A 41 -2.44 -13.10 -11.85
N GLU A 42 -3.60 -12.65 -11.35
CA GLU A 42 -4.76 -13.54 -11.18
C GLU A 42 -5.20 -14.11 -12.54
N PRO A 43 -5.37 -15.44 -12.66
CA PRO A 43 -5.75 -16.06 -13.92
C PRO A 43 -7.03 -15.45 -14.49
N GLY A 44 -6.94 -14.92 -15.71
CA GLY A 44 -8.06 -14.31 -16.43
C GLY A 44 -8.34 -12.84 -16.11
N VAL A 45 -7.64 -12.21 -15.18
CA VAL A 45 -7.70 -10.76 -14.96
C VAL A 45 -6.80 -10.07 -15.98
N ARG A 46 -7.37 -9.15 -16.75
CA ARG A 46 -6.63 -8.30 -17.69
C ARG A 46 -7.01 -6.85 -17.47
N MET A 47 -6.07 -6.06 -16.96
CA MET A 47 -6.17 -4.62 -16.75
C MET A 47 -5.03 -3.90 -17.45
N ILE A 48 -5.25 -2.65 -17.85
CA ILE A 48 -4.20 -1.79 -18.41
C ILE A 48 -3.48 -1.14 -17.23
N HIS A 49 -2.19 -1.39 -17.08
CA HIS A 49 -1.39 -0.76 -16.03
C HIS A 49 -0.91 0.62 -16.45
N VAL A 50 -1.19 1.62 -15.62
CA VAL A 50 -0.77 3.02 -15.80
C VAL A 50 0.13 3.42 -14.63
N PRO A 51 1.46 3.50 -14.83
CA PRO A 51 2.40 3.90 -13.79
C PRO A 51 2.43 5.41 -13.61
N TYR A 52 2.51 5.88 -12.37
CA TYR A 52 2.63 7.29 -12.00
C TYR A 52 3.91 7.55 -11.21
N ARG A 53 4.36 8.80 -11.20
CA ARG A 53 5.47 9.26 -10.36
C ARG A 53 4.94 9.74 -9.00
N GLY A 54 4.36 8.82 -8.23
CA GLY A 54 3.83 9.08 -6.89
C GLY A 54 2.31 9.22 -6.81
N SER A 55 1.78 9.10 -5.58
CA SER A 55 0.35 9.05 -5.29
C SER A 55 -0.43 10.31 -5.69
N GLY A 56 0.19 11.50 -5.61
CA GLY A 56 -0.54 12.75 -5.86
C GLY A 56 -1.10 12.86 -7.26
N LEU A 57 -0.30 12.57 -8.30
CA LEU A 57 -0.76 12.57 -9.70
C LEU A 57 -1.75 11.43 -9.97
N MET A 58 -1.47 10.26 -9.43
CA MET A 58 -2.33 9.10 -9.54
C MET A 58 -3.72 9.35 -8.95
N LEU A 59 -3.81 9.95 -7.76
CA LEU A 59 -5.08 10.26 -7.10
C LEU A 59 -5.92 11.27 -7.90
N ASN A 60 -5.32 12.27 -8.53
CA ASN A 60 -6.04 13.22 -9.38
C ASN A 60 -6.77 12.49 -10.53
N ASP A 61 -6.07 11.56 -11.20
CA ASP A 61 -6.64 10.79 -12.30
C ASP A 61 -7.64 9.73 -11.81
N LEU A 62 -7.43 9.16 -10.62
CA LEU A 62 -8.38 8.24 -10.01
C LEU A 62 -9.66 8.96 -9.58
N LEU A 63 -9.58 10.14 -8.97
CA LEU A 63 -10.72 10.95 -8.55
C LEU A 63 -11.52 11.50 -9.74
N SER A 64 -10.85 11.75 -10.86
CA SER A 64 -11.53 12.19 -12.11
C SER A 64 -12.05 11.03 -12.96
N GLY A 65 -11.76 9.77 -12.59
CA GLY A 65 -12.18 8.57 -13.30
C GLY A 65 -11.37 8.26 -14.56
N GLN A 66 -10.24 8.95 -14.81
CA GLN A 66 -9.32 8.62 -15.93
C GLN A 66 -8.69 7.23 -15.74
N VAL A 67 -8.39 6.87 -14.51
CA VAL A 67 -8.10 5.50 -14.10
C VAL A 67 -9.18 5.04 -13.12
N GLN A 68 -9.46 3.74 -13.08
CA GLN A 68 -10.63 3.23 -12.37
C GLN A 68 -10.26 2.50 -11.08
N PHE A 69 -9.04 2.04 -10.96
CA PHE A 69 -8.59 1.19 -9.86
C PHE A 69 -7.15 1.53 -9.48
N ALA A 70 -6.84 1.52 -8.18
CA ALA A 70 -5.49 1.73 -7.69
C ALA A 70 -5.15 0.89 -6.45
N PHE A 71 -3.84 0.61 -6.31
CA PHE A 71 -3.20 0.29 -5.03
C PHE A 71 -2.42 1.52 -4.59
N ASP A 72 -2.81 2.13 -3.49
CA ASP A 72 -2.15 3.30 -2.93
C ASP A 72 -1.87 3.13 -1.43
N ALA A 73 -0.99 3.98 -0.91
CA ALA A 73 -0.80 4.10 0.53
C ALA A 73 -2.04 4.69 1.18
N LEU A 74 -2.59 4.04 2.20
CA LEU A 74 -3.83 4.46 2.85
C LEU A 74 -3.77 5.92 3.34
N ALA A 75 -2.61 6.37 3.82
CA ALA A 75 -2.41 7.73 4.26
C ALA A 75 -2.70 8.80 3.18
N SER A 76 -2.53 8.46 1.90
CA SER A 76 -2.81 9.36 0.78
C SER A 76 -4.30 9.43 0.45
N SER A 77 -5.01 8.33 0.57
CA SER A 77 -6.39 8.17 0.08
C SER A 77 -7.46 8.13 1.17
N ILE A 78 -7.11 7.96 2.46
CA ILE A 78 -8.08 7.79 3.56
C ILE A 78 -9.09 8.93 3.66
N GLY A 79 -8.69 10.17 3.39
CA GLY A 79 -9.59 11.32 3.36
C GLY A 79 -10.66 11.20 2.27
N HIS A 80 -10.28 10.71 1.09
CA HIS A 80 -11.16 10.50 -0.06
C HIS A 80 -12.09 9.31 0.17
N ILE A 81 -11.59 8.24 0.83
CA ILE A 81 -12.39 7.08 1.20
C ILE A 81 -13.47 7.48 2.22
N ARG A 82 -13.09 8.23 3.28
CA ARG A 82 -14.04 8.73 4.29
C ARG A 82 -15.07 9.71 3.71
N ALA A 83 -14.67 10.50 2.71
CA ALA A 83 -15.57 11.41 1.99
C ALA A 83 -16.46 10.69 0.95
N GLY A 84 -16.25 9.38 0.69
CA GLY A 84 -17.00 8.63 -0.31
C GLY A 84 -16.65 8.96 -1.76
N THR A 85 -15.62 9.76 -2.01
CA THR A 85 -15.13 10.08 -3.37
C THR A 85 -14.28 8.96 -3.96
N LEU A 86 -13.78 8.05 -3.12
CA LEU A 86 -13.18 6.77 -3.50
C LEU A 86 -13.83 5.65 -2.67
N ARG A 87 -13.84 4.44 -3.22
CA ARG A 87 -14.31 3.25 -2.50
C ARG A 87 -13.15 2.32 -2.22
N ALA A 88 -12.86 2.07 -0.94
CA ALA A 88 -11.91 1.04 -0.53
C ALA A 88 -12.54 -0.35 -0.66
N LEU A 89 -11.82 -1.28 -1.28
CA LEU A 89 -12.25 -2.67 -1.48
C LEU A 89 -11.43 -3.67 -0.66
N GLY A 90 -10.29 -3.24 -0.13
CA GLY A 90 -9.43 -4.05 0.71
C GLY A 90 -8.16 -3.33 1.14
N VAL A 91 -7.60 -3.71 2.27
CA VAL A 91 -6.30 -3.27 2.76
C VAL A 91 -5.24 -4.33 2.51
N GLY A 92 -4.01 -3.90 2.20
CA GLY A 92 -2.89 -4.80 1.89
C GLY A 92 -2.26 -5.47 3.11
N ASN A 93 -2.64 -5.05 4.32
CA ASN A 93 -2.16 -5.62 5.58
C ASN A 93 -2.66 -7.06 5.76
N ALA A 94 -1.97 -7.85 6.59
CA ALA A 94 -2.40 -9.21 6.93
C ALA A 94 -3.76 -9.26 7.65
N THR A 95 -4.13 -8.18 8.35
CA THR A 95 -5.40 -8.01 9.07
C THR A 95 -6.02 -6.67 8.73
N ARG A 96 -7.30 -6.48 9.04
CA ARG A 96 -8.00 -5.20 8.91
C ARG A 96 -7.28 -4.10 9.71
N VAL A 97 -7.41 -2.86 9.25
CA VAL A 97 -6.85 -1.69 9.93
C VAL A 97 -7.93 -0.97 10.73
N GLU A 98 -7.57 -0.46 11.91
CA GLU A 98 -8.50 0.20 12.84
C GLU A 98 -9.18 1.44 12.21
N ALA A 99 -8.45 2.15 11.34
CA ALA A 99 -8.96 3.34 10.67
C ALA A 99 -10.11 3.07 9.66
N LEU A 100 -10.24 1.81 9.18
CA LEU A 100 -11.27 1.33 8.24
C LEU A 100 -11.70 -0.09 8.63
N PRO A 101 -12.42 -0.26 9.76
CA PRO A 101 -12.73 -1.60 10.31
C PRO A 101 -13.66 -2.43 9.41
N ASP A 102 -14.48 -1.77 8.60
CA ASP A 102 -15.41 -2.43 7.67
C ASP A 102 -14.75 -2.88 6.37
N VAL A 103 -13.51 -2.40 6.07
CA VAL A 103 -12.77 -2.77 4.88
C VAL A 103 -11.97 -4.04 5.16
N PRO A 104 -12.19 -5.14 4.40
CA PRO A 104 -11.49 -6.40 4.65
C PRO A 104 -9.99 -6.30 4.34
N ALA A 105 -9.20 -7.17 4.97
CA ALA A 105 -7.86 -7.45 4.47
C ALA A 105 -7.96 -8.24 3.15
N VAL A 106 -7.09 -7.94 2.17
CA VAL A 106 -7.08 -8.68 0.90
C VAL A 106 -6.83 -10.17 1.15
N ALA A 107 -6.09 -10.53 2.18
CA ALA A 107 -5.86 -11.91 2.62
C ALA A 107 -7.15 -12.68 2.95
N GLU A 108 -8.26 -12.00 3.30
CA GLU A 108 -9.55 -12.65 3.62
C GLU A 108 -10.19 -13.28 2.37
N PHE A 109 -9.87 -12.79 1.17
CA PHE A 109 -10.41 -13.31 -0.09
C PHE A 109 -9.33 -13.75 -1.10
N LEU A 110 -8.07 -13.41 -0.86
CA LEU A 110 -6.89 -13.90 -1.58
C LEU A 110 -5.88 -14.45 -0.56
N PRO A 111 -6.00 -15.71 -0.14
CA PRO A 111 -5.12 -16.30 0.88
C PRO A 111 -3.64 -16.18 0.51
N GLY A 112 -2.82 -15.76 1.48
CA GLY A 112 -1.38 -15.56 1.29
C GLY A 112 -0.99 -14.19 0.73
N TYR A 113 -1.97 -13.32 0.43
CA TYR A 113 -1.67 -11.94 0.04
C TYR A 113 -1.28 -11.10 1.27
N GLU A 114 -0.13 -10.47 1.18
CA GLU A 114 0.30 -9.43 2.10
C GLU A 114 1.23 -8.46 1.36
N ALA A 115 0.81 -7.21 1.28
CA ALA A 115 1.55 -6.11 0.65
C ALA A 115 1.39 -4.83 1.49
N SER A 116 1.86 -4.90 2.73
CA SER A 116 1.92 -3.72 3.61
C SER A 116 3.14 -2.86 3.26
N GLY A 117 2.94 -1.56 3.18
CA GLY A 117 4.02 -0.57 3.12
C GLY A 117 4.48 -0.15 4.51
N TRP A 118 5.73 0.23 4.63
CA TRP A 118 6.30 0.80 5.84
C TRP A 118 7.20 1.98 5.52
N ILE A 119 7.35 2.90 6.47
CA ILE A 119 8.20 4.08 6.35
C ILE A 119 9.18 4.06 7.51
N GLY A 120 10.44 4.30 7.21
CA GLY A 120 11.49 4.36 8.21
C GLY A 120 12.54 5.42 7.88
N LEU A 121 13.40 5.72 8.85
CA LEU A 121 14.51 6.65 8.70
C LEU A 121 15.82 5.86 8.56
N GLY A 122 16.57 6.19 7.51
CA GLY A 122 17.93 5.70 7.30
C GLY A 122 18.96 6.81 7.47
N ALA A 123 20.17 6.46 7.88
CA ALA A 123 21.31 7.34 7.94
C ALA A 123 22.38 6.90 6.93
N PRO A 124 23.25 7.82 6.47
CA PRO A 124 24.36 7.45 5.61
C PRO A 124 25.27 6.40 6.23
N THR A 125 25.89 5.59 5.38
CA THR A 125 26.90 4.61 5.82
C THR A 125 28.01 5.32 6.62
N ASN A 126 28.48 4.71 7.69
CA ASN A 126 29.49 5.25 8.62
C ASN A 126 29.00 6.40 9.53
N THR A 127 27.70 6.63 9.66
CA THR A 127 27.19 7.49 10.74
C THR A 127 27.55 6.86 12.09
N ALA A 128 28.14 7.65 12.98
CA ALA A 128 28.59 7.18 14.31
C ALA A 128 27.42 6.54 15.10
N SER A 129 27.69 5.43 15.75
CA SER A 129 26.65 4.66 16.50
C SER A 129 25.93 5.51 17.53
N GLY A 130 26.62 6.39 18.26
CA GLY A 130 25.99 7.30 19.22
C GLY A 130 24.97 8.26 18.61
N ILE A 131 25.11 8.63 17.33
CA ILE A 131 24.12 9.43 16.59
C ILE A 131 22.92 8.55 16.26
N ILE A 132 23.14 7.34 15.77
CA ILE A 132 22.08 6.37 15.48
C ILE A 132 21.25 6.08 16.73
N ASP A 133 21.92 5.79 17.84
CA ASP A 133 21.25 5.49 19.12
C ASP A 133 20.42 6.67 19.62
N LYS A 134 20.95 7.90 19.48
CA LYS A 134 20.21 9.10 19.85
C LYS A 134 18.99 9.28 18.98
N LEU A 135 19.11 9.20 17.66
CA LEU A 135 18.00 9.30 16.71
C LEU A 135 16.92 8.25 17.00
N ASN A 136 17.32 6.99 17.17
CA ASN A 136 16.38 5.90 17.46
C ASN A 136 15.61 6.15 18.75
N ARG A 137 16.30 6.58 19.83
CA ARG A 137 15.64 6.90 21.09
C ARG A 137 14.63 8.03 20.96
N GLU A 138 15.00 9.13 20.32
CA GLU A 138 14.10 10.29 20.13
C GLU A 138 12.90 9.96 19.23
N ILE A 139 13.12 9.18 18.16
CA ILE A 139 12.06 8.71 17.26
C ILE A 139 11.09 7.80 18.03
N ASN A 140 11.60 6.81 18.77
CA ASN A 140 10.77 5.89 19.53
C ASN A 140 10.00 6.61 20.65
N ALA A 141 10.60 7.61 21.29
CA ALA A 141 9.91 8.47 22.24
C ALA A 141 8.78 9.27 21.58
N GLY A 142 9.01 9.80 20.37
CA GLY A 142 7.98 10.45 19.57
C GLY A 142 6.85 9.50 19.18
N LEU A 143 7.17 8.28 18.73
CA LEU A 143 6.18 7.24 18.40
C LEU A 143 5.37 6.77 19.64
N ALA A 144 5.87 6.97 20.85
CA ALA A 144 5.15 6.72 22.09
C ALA A 144 4.24 7.86 22.53
N ASP A 145 4.42 9.09 22.00
CA ASP A 145 3.57 10.25 22.35
C ASP A 145 2.12 10.01 21.88
N PRO A 146 1.13 10.13 22.76
CA PRO A 146 -0.28 9.85 22.44
C PRO A 146 -0.82 10.69 21.27
N ARG A 147 -0.37 11.94 21.13
CA ARG A 147 -0.83 12.85 20.05
C ARG A 147 -0.27 12.43 18.71
N ILE A 148 1.00 12.01 18.67
CA ILE A 148 1.65 11.48 17.47
C ILE A 148 1.01 10.16 17.08
N ARG A 149 0.77 9.26 18.04
CA ARG A 149 0.08 7.99 17.81
C ARG A 149 -1.32 8.19 17.23
N ALA A 150 -2.11 9.10 17.82
CA ALA A 150 -3.43 9.43 17.29
C ALA A 150 -3.36 9.94 15.85
N ARG A 151 -2.40 10.83 15.54
CA ARG A 151 -2.22 11.34 14.19
C ARG A 151 -1.81 10.27 13.18
N ILE A 152 -0.95 9.34 13.58
CA ILE A 152 -0.55 8.20 12.74
C ILE A 152 -1.75 7.27 12.51
N ALA A 153 -2.55 6.99 13.54
CA ALA A 153 -3.76 6.18 13.44
C ALA A 153 -4.82 6.83 12.53
N ASP A 154 -5.01 8.16 12.61
CA ASP A 154 -5.90 8.92 11.72
C ASP A 154 -5.55 8.76 10.24
N LEU A 155 -4.27 8.56 9.93
CA LEU A 155 -3.76 8.29 8.59
C LEU A 155 -3.85 6.79 8.20
N GLY A 156 -4.42 5.96 9.06
CA GLY A 156 -4.55 4.52 8.83
C GLY A 156 -3.25 3.73 9.00
N ASN A 157 -2.26 4.31 9.67
CA ASN A 157 -0.98 3.67 9.93
C ASN A 157 -0.83 3.23 11.39
N THR A 158 0.06 2.30 11.65
CA THR A 158 0.40 1.82 13.01
C THR A 158 1.84 2.19 13.33
N PRO A 159 2.12 2.83 14.48
CA PRO A 159 3.49 3.10 14.90
C PRO A 159 4.26 1.79 15.11
N LEU A 160 5.47 1.72 14.56
CA LEU A 160 6.36 0.57 14.68
C LEU A 160 7.66 1.01 15.36
N ALA A 161 7.73 0.87 16.68
CA ALA A 161 8.90 1.21 17.48
C ALA A 161 9.90 0.04 17.45
N LEU A 162 10.98 0.17 16.70
CA LEU A 162 12.03 -0.83 16.53
C LEU A 162 13.38 -0.29 16.95
N SER A 163 14.26 -1.17 17.41
CA SER A 163 15.68 -0.89 17.50
C SER A 163 16.33 -0.86 16.11
N PRO A 164 17.53 -0.26 15.95
CA PRO A 164 18.25 -0.30 14.67
C PRO A 164 18.51 -1.71 14.16
N THR A 165 18.76 -2.66 15.06
CA THR A 165 18.98 -4.09 14.73
C THR A 165 17.70 -4.75 14.21
N GLU A 166 16.55 -4.52 14.87
CA GLU A 166 15.26 -5.06 14.43
C GLU A 166 14.83 -4.46 13.11
N TYR A 167 15.06 -3.15 12.93
CA TYR A 167 14.79 -2.49 11.64
C TYR A 167 15.66 -3.07 10.52
N GLY A 168 16.96 -3.35 10.79
CA GLY A 168 17.85 -4.02 9.85
C GLY A 168 17.36 -5.43 9.44
N LYS A 169 16.79 -6.20 10.38
CA LYS A 169 16.17 -7.50 10.08
C LYS A 169 14.94 -7.34 9.19
N LEU A 170 14.05 -6.41 9.53
CA LEU A 170 12.88 -6.09 8.70
C LEU A 170 13.27 -5.75 7.27
N LEU A 171 14.28 -4.89 7.09
CA LEU A 171 14.82 -4.53 5.76
C LEU A 171 15.29 -5.77 4.98
N ALA A 172 16.02 -6.68 5.63
CA ALA A 172 16.54 -7.89 4.99
C ALA A 172 15.40 -8.85 4.60
N GLU A 173 14.42 -9.03 5.46
CA GLU A 173 13.25 -9.89 5.22
C GLU A 173 12.39 -9.34 4.06
N GLU A 174 12.06 -8.05 4.08
CA GLU A 174 11.30 -7.40 3.01
C GLU A 174 12.07 -7.40 1.69
N THR A 175 13.38 -7.14 1.71
CA THR A 175 14.20 -7.23 0.50
C THR A 175 14.13 -8.62 -0.13
N ASN A 176 14.23 -9.68 0.69
CA ASN A 176 14.13 -11.06 0.21
C ASN A 176 12.73 -11.40 -0.31
N LYS A 177 11.68 -10.95 0.36
CA LYS A 177 10.28 -11.11 -0.04
C LYS A 177 10.04 -10.46 -1.41
N TRP A 178 10.33 -9.18 -1.53
CA TRP A 178 10.10 -8.42 -2.77
C TRP A 178 11.00 -8.82 -3.93
N ALA A 179 12.24 -9.26 -3.66
CA ALA A 179 13.10 -9.81 -4.70
C ALA A 179 12.50 -11.05 -5.39
N LYS A 180 11.73 -11.87 -4.66
CA LYS A 180 11.00 -13.00 -5.24
C LYS A 180 9.85 -12.52 -6.13
N VAL A 181 9.09 -11.54 -5.65
CA VAL A 181 7.94 -10.95 -6.38
C VAL A 181 8.41 -10.28 -7.68
N VAL A 182 9.44 -9.44 -7.61
CA VAL A 182 10.03 -8.74 -8.77
C VAL A 182 10.49 -9.72 -9.83
N ARG A 183 11.16 -10.82 -9.41
CA ARG A 183 11.60 -11.89 -10.34
C ARG A 183 10.41 -12.61 -10.96
N ALA A 184 9.42 -13.00 -10.17
CA ALA A 184 8.24 -13.71 -10.67
C ALA A 184 7.40 -12.83 -11.63
N ALA A 185 7.30 -11.54 -11.37
CA ALA A 185 6.59 -10.57 -12.20
C ALA A 185 7.40 -10.06 -13.41
N ASN A 186 8.67 -10.50 -13.56
CA ASN A 186 9.59 -10.08 -14.64
C ASN A 186 9.69 -8.52 -14.77
N VAL A 187 9.67 -7.83 -13.63
CA VAL A 187 9.82 -6.37 -13.61
C VAL A 187 11.25 -6.01 -13.95
N LYS A 188 11.44 -5.21 -15.01
CA LYS A 188 12.77 -4.71 -15.41
C LYS A 188 13.08 -3.38 -14.70
N PRO A 189 14.32 -3.18 -14.21
CA PRO A 189 14.77 -1.85 -13.76
C PRO A 189 14.66 -0.83 -14.90
N HIS A 190 14.22 0.35 -14.59
CA HIS A 190 14.22 1.50 -15.52
C HIS A 190 15.46 2.33 -15.31
#